data_40d5ce1ba339d15f7342add779448860
#
_entry.id   40d5ce1ba339d15f7342add779448860
#
_cell.length_a   1.000
_cell.length_b   1.000
_cell.length_c   1.000
_cell.angle_alpha   90.00
_cell.angle_beta   90.00
_cell.angle_gamma   90.00
#
_symmetry.space_group_name_H-M   'P 1'
#
loop_
_entity.id
_entity.type
_entity.pdbx_description
1 polymer ?
#
loop_
_entity_poly.entity_id
_entity_poly.type
_entity_poly.pdbx_seq_one_letter_code
_entity_poly.pdbx_strand_id
1 'polypeptide(L)'
;MDDFRSICLLSLAMLVACYVAGIIPLAVNFSEERLKLVTVLGAGLLCGTALAVIVPEGVHALYEDILEGKHHPASEMQRVIESEKVAEIPVVHEYGHDHSRLHAYIGVSLVLGFVFMLLVDQIGSSHVHPTDDPEAARSGNSKITTTLGLVVHAAADGVALGAAASTSQTSVQLIVFVAIMLHKAPAAFGLVSFLMHAGLERNRIRKHLLVFALAAPVMSMVTYLGLSK
;
A
#
# COMPACT_ATOMS: atom_id res chain seq x y z
N MET A 1 4.90 15.43 -19.66
CA MET A 1 5.59 14.25 -20.27
C MET A 1 6.57 13.62 -19.31
N ASP A 2 7.12 14.40 -18.37
CA ASP A 2 8.09 13.89 -17.40
C ASP A 2 7.46 13.01 -16.34
N ASP A 3 6.23 13.32 -15.90
CA ASP A 3 5.50 12.53 -14.89
C ASP A 3 5.18 11.10 -15.37
N PHE A 4 4.80 10.94 -16.64
CA PHE A 4 4.57 9.60 -17.21
C PHE A 4 5.85 8.77 -17.29
N ARG A 5 6.97 9.39 -17.60
CA ARG A 5 8.28 8.70 -17.59
C ARG A 5 8.68 8.32 -16.17
N SER A 6 8.45 9.21 -15.20
CA SER A 6 8.73 8.93 -13.78
C SER A 6 7.94 7.74 -13.29
N ILE A 7 6.61 7.68 -13.50
CA ILE A 7 5.80 6.55 -13.04
C ILE A 7 6.19 5.24 -13.74
N CYS A 8 6.54 5.27 -15.02
CA CYS A 8 7.05 4.10 -15.75
C CYS A 8 8.35 3.57 -15.13
N LEU A 9 9.29 4.47 -14.83
CA LEU A 9 10.56 4.10 -14.22
C LEU A 9 10.39 3.56 -12.80
N LEU A 10 9.58 4.22 -11.97
CA LEU A 10 9.28 3.76 -10.61
C LEU A 10 8.57 2.41 -10.61
N SER A 11 7.60 2.21 -11.50
CA SER A 11 6.90 0.94 -11.67
C SER A 11 7.84 -0.19 -12.11
N LEU A 12 8.73 0.09 -13.05
CA LEU A 12 9.73 -0.88 -13.51
C LEU A 12 10.74 -1.20 -12.40
N ALA A 13 11.23 -0.19 -11.68
CA ALA A 13 12.15 -0.38 -10.56
C ALA A 13 11.51 -1.23 -9.46
N MET A 14 10.22 -0.98 -9.15
CA MET A 14 9.46 -1.75 -8.18
C MET A 14 9.29 -3.21 -8.62
N LEU A 15 8.98 -3.47 -9.90
CA LEU A 15 8.88 -4.82 -10.44
C LEU A 15 10.20 -5.58 -10.29
N VAL A 16 11.30 -4.99 -10.74
CA VAL A 16 12.62 -5.62 -10.72
C VAL A 16 13.07 -5.89 -9.29
N ALA A 17 13.00 -4.89 -8.41
CA ALA A 17 13.45 -5.03 -7.03
C ALA A 17 12.62 -6.05 -6.24
N CYS A 18 11.28 -6.05 -6.41
CA CYS A 18 10.38 -7.02 -5.79
C CYS A 18 10.69 -8.45 -6.28
N TYR A 19 10.86 -8.63 -7.58
CA TYR A 19 11.16 -9.94 -8.17
C TYR A 19 12.53 -10.47 -7.73
N VAL A 20 13.55 -9.61 -7.74
CA VAL A 20 14.90 -9.96 -7.27
C VAL A 20 14.88 -10.34 -5.79
N ALA A 21 14.23 -9.55 -4.93
CA ALA A 21 14.09 -9.86 -3.50
C ALA A 21 13.41 -11.22 -3.27
N GLY A 22 12.35 -11.52 -4.04
CA GLY A 22 11.64 -12.80 -3.94
C GLY A 22 12.41 -14.00 -4.51
N ILE A 23 13.36 -13.81 -5.42
CA ILE A 23 14.21 -14.91 -5.94
C ILE A 23 15.33 -15.30 -4.96
N ILE A 24 15.75 -14.41 -4.08
CA ILE A 24 16.84 -14.68 -3.13
C ILE A 24 16.62 -15.99 -2.34
N PRO A 25 15.45 -16.27 -1.74
CA PRO A 25 15.24 -17.52 -1.02
C PRO A 25 15.33 -18.78 -1.92
N LEU A 26 15.03 -18.65 -3.21
CA LEU A 26 15.14 -19.75 -4.17
C LEU A 26 16.57 -20.01 -4.61
N ALA A 27 17.42 -18.98 -4.60
CA ALA A 27 18.80 -19.03 -5.05
C ALA A 27 19.77 -19.45 -3.94
N VAL A 28 19.45 -19.10 -2.69
CA VAL A 28 20.30 -19.34 -1.52
C VAL A 28 19.69 -20.45 -0.66
N ASN A 29 20.50 -21.47 -0.34
CA ASN A 29 20.08 -22.49 0.61
C ASN A 29 20.22 -21.93 2.05
N PHE A 30 19.15 -21.40 2.58
CA PHE A 30 19.11 -20.98 3.98
C PHE A 30 18.92 -22.18 4.90
N SER A 31 19.62 -22.20 6.04
CA SER A 31 19.26 -23.12 7.12
C SER A 31 17.88 -22.73 7.68
N GLU A 32 17.13 -23.68 8.21
CA GLU A 32 15.79 -23.44 8.77
C GLU A 32 15.78 -22.34 9.83
N GLU A 33 16.81 -22.27 10.67
CA GLU A 33 16.94 -21.23 11.69
C GLU A 33 17.10 -19.82 11.09
N ARG A 34 17.96 -19.69 10.08
CA ARG A 34 18.14 -18.41 9.37
C ARG A 34 16.89 -17.98 8.64
N LEU A 35 16.18 -18.94 8.06
CA LEU A 35 14.94 -18.67 7.36
C LEU A 35 13.84 -18.17 8.31
N LYS A 36 13.71 -18.78 9.50
CA LYS A 36 12.81 -18.31 10.57
C LYS A 36 13.17 -16.88 11.02
N LEU A 37 14.46 -16.62 11.25
CA LEU A 37 14.93 -15.29 11.66
C LEU A 37 14.57 -14.22 10.61
N VAL A 38 14.83 -14.49 9.33
CA VAL A 38 14.51 -13.55 8.25
C VAL A 38 13.01 -13.36 8.09
N THR A 39 12.21 -14.42 8.29
CA THR A 39 10.74 -14.32 8.25
C THR A 39 10.21 -13.43 9.39
N VAL A 40 10.71 -13.60 10.61
CA VAL A 40 10.33 -12.75 11.76
C VAL A 40 10.78 -11.29 11.55
N LEU A 41 12.01 -11.10 11.07
CA LEU A 41 12.51 -9.76 10.73
C LEU A 41 11.65 -9.10 9.63
N GLY A 42 11.28 -9.86 8.61
CA GLY A 42 10.40 -9.40 7.53
C GLY A 42 9.02 -8.99 8.05
N ALA A 43 8.42 -9.79 8.94
CA ALA A 43 7.14 -9.46 9.56
C ALA A 43 7.24 -8.19 10.42
N GLY A 44 8.32 -8.05 11.21
CA GLY A 44 8.59 -6.82 11.97
C GLY A 44 8.76 -5.58 11.07
N LEU A 45 9.46 -5.75 9.95
CA LEU A 45 9.66 -4.67 8.99
C LEU A 45 8.33 -4.26 8.31
N LEU A 46 7.47 -5.23 7.97
CA LEU A 46 6.13 -4.97 7.43
C LEU A 46 5.29 -4.14 8.40
N CYS A 47 5.17 -4.57 9.66
CA CYS A 47 4.43 -3.83 10.68
C CYS A 47 5.07 -2.47 10.98
N GLY A 48 6.39 -2.41 11.10
CA GLY A 48 7.12 -1.19 11.37
C GLY A 48 6.94 -0.15 10.24
N THR A 49 7.04 -0.57 8.99
CA THR A 49 6.84 0.34 7.85
C THR A 49 5.40 0.83 7.76
N ALA A 50 4.42 -0.03 8.02
CA ALA A 50 3.01 0.38 8.03
C ALA A 50 2.76 1.46 9.09
N LEU A 51 3.24 1.25 10.32
CA LEU A 51 2.98 2.15 11.45
C LEU A 51 3.85 3.42 11.44
N ALA A 52 5.11 3.32 10.99
CA ALA A 52 6.07 4.42 11.06
C ALA A 52 6.12 5.29 9.80
N VAL A 53 5.65 4.78 8.66
CA VAL A 53 5.72 5.48 7.37
C VAL A 53 4.35 5.62 6.73
N ILE A 54 3.66 4.49 6.42
CA ILE A 54 2.45 4.52 5.58
C ILE A 54 1.31 5.26 6.28
N VAL A 55 1.04 4.94 7.54
CA VAL A 55 -0.05 5.60 8.30
C VAL A 55 0.25 7.08 8.53
N PRO A 56 1.44 7.50 9.02
CA PRO A 56 1.76 8.93 9.17
C PRO A 56 1.73 9.71 7.86
N GLU A 57 2.23 9.14 6.76
CA GLU A 57 2.21 9.80 5.45
C GLU A 57 0.79 9.98 4.93
N GLY A 58 -0.07 8.95 5.06
CA GLY A 58 -1.49 9.06 4.71
C GLY A 58 -2.23 10.11 5.54
N VAL A 59 -1.92 10.22 6.83
CA VAL A 59 -2.45 11.26 7.71
C VAL A 59 -1.97 12.65 7.28
N HIS A 60 -0.68 12.79 6.98
CA HIS A 60 -0.07 14.05 6.54
C HIS A 60 -0.70 14.54 5.22
N ALA A 61 -0.82 13.65 4.23
CA ALA A 61 -1.45 13.98 2.95
C ALA A 61 -2.90 14.46 3.12
N LEU A 62 -3.67 13.85 4.03
CA LEU A 62 -5.05 14.26 4.32
C LEU A 62 -5.10 15.64 5.01
N TYR A 63 -4.14 15.95 5.89
CA TYR A 63 -4.03 17.27 6.52
C TYR A 63 -3.66 18.37 5.50
N GLU A 64 -2.74 18.10 4.59
CA GLU A 64 -2.35 19.05 3.55
C GLU A 64 -3.53 19.37 2.62
N ASP A 65 -4.28 18.38 2.16
CA ASP A 65 -5.44 18.57 1.30
C ASP A 65 -6.52 19.46 1.95
N ILE A 66 -6.76 19.28 3.24
CA ILE A 66 -7.71 20.12 3.99
C ILE A 66 -7.19 21.56 4.20
N LEU A 67 -5.89 21.73 4.41
CA LEU A 67 -5.28 23.06 4.56
C LEU A 67 -5.27 23.81 3.23
N GLU A 68 -4.93 23.16 2.13
CA GLU A 68 -4.97 23.76 0.79
C GLU A 68 -6.40 24.10 0.35
N GLY A 69 -7.39 23.25 0.66
CA GLY A 69 -8.81 23.52 0.40
C GLY A 69 -9.34 24.77 1.14
N LYS A 70 -8.71 25.17 2.24
CA LYS A 70 -9.08 26.38 2.99
C LYS A 70 -8.42 27.67 2.47
N HIS A 71 -7.37 27.59 1.65
CA HIS A 71 -6.72 28.78 1.09
C HIS A 71 -7.44 29.38 -0.13
N HIS A 72 -8.36 28.66 -0.76
CA HIS A 72 -9.13 29.20 -1.88
C HIS A 72 -10.25 30.20 -1.52
N PRO A 73 -10.95 30.15 -0.38
CA PRO A 73 -11.92 31.17 -0.02
C PRO A 73 -11.29 32.42 0.64
N ALA A 74 -10.08 32.33 1.19
CA ALA A 74 -9.47 33.47 1.91
C ALA A 74 -9.01 34.59 0.97
N SER A 75 -8.67 34.32 -0.27
CA SER A 75 -8.23 35.33 -1.25
C SER A 75 -9.39 36.18 -1.80
N GLU A 76 -10.62 35.67 -1.81
CA GLU A 76 -11.80 36.47 -2.16
C GLU A 76 -12.30 37.28 -0.97
N MET A 77 -12.25 36.73 0.23
CA MET A 77 -12.69 37.45 1.43
C MET A 77 -11.74 38.62 1.80
N GLN A 78 -10.44 38.51 1.50
CA GLN A 78 -9.47 39.59 1.75
C GLN A 78 -9.70 40.80 0.84
N ARG A 79 -10.27 40.62 -0.37
CA ARG A 79 -10.69 41.72 -1.25
C ARG A 79 -11.94 42.45 -0.79
N VAL A 80 -12.81 41.77 -0.01
CA VAL A 80 -14.05 42.36 0.51
C VAL A 80 -13.80 43.14 1.82
N ILE A 81 -12.83 42.70 2.64
CA ILE A 81 -12.52 43.33 3.95
C ILE A 81 -11.75 44.66 3.83
N GLU A 82 -11.09 44.87 2.69
CA GLU A 82 -10.39 46.16 2.43
C GLU A 82 -11.33 47.33 2.12
N SER A 83 -12.65 47.04 1.97
CA SER A 83 -13.66 48.04 1.63
C SER A 83 -14.59 48.44 2.79
N GLU A 84 -14.58 47.77 3.93
CA GLU A 84 -15.40 48.14 5.08
C GLU A 84 -14.65 47.97 6.41
N LYS A 85 -14.28 49.12 7.01
CA LYS A 85 -13.95 49.22 8.44
C LYS A 85 -15.14 48.85 9.28
N VAL A 86 -14.94 48.04 10.30
CA VAL A 86 -15.54 47.99 11.64
C VAL A 86 -15.86 46.59 12.17
N ALA A 87 -15.43 46.42 13.43
CA ALA A 87 -15.87 45.49 14.47
C ALA A 87 -15.21 44.11 14.58
N GLU A 88 -14.51 43.99 15.71
CA GLU A 88 -14.02 42.78 16.34
C GLU A 88 -15.14 41.74 16.53
N ILE A 89 -14.93 40.56 15.96
CA ILE A 89 -15.70 39.37 16.30
C ILE A 89 -14.68 38.25 16.68
N PRO A 90 -14.81 37.60 17.83
CA PRO A 90 -13.84 36.61 18.28
C PRO A 90 -14.01 35.30 17.49
N VAL A 91 -13.05 35.02 16.62
CA VAL A 91 -12.95 33.76 15.85
C VAL A 91 -12.22 32.73 16.71
N VAL A 92 -12.88 32.10 17.65
CA VAL A 92 -12.26 31.07 18.51
C VAL A 92 -12.94 29.70 18.46
N HIS A 93 -14.09 29.55 17.78
CA HIS A 93 -14.87 28.30 17.92
C HIS A 93 -14.94 27.36 16.71
N GLU A 94 -14.29 27.63 15.56
CA GLU A 94 -14.45 26.77 14.38
C GLU A 94 -13.34 25.73 14.19
N TYR A 95 -12.19 25.91 14.85
CA TYR A 95 -11.05 25.00 14.73
C TYR A 95 -11.25 23.61 15.38
N GLY A 96 -12.13 23.50 16.40
CA GLY A 96 -12.32 22.24 17.13
C GLY A 96 -13.13 21.18 16.39
N HIS A 97 -14.08 21.58 15.56
CA HIS A 97 -14.97 20.65 14.87
C HIS A 97 -14.35 19.96 13.66
N ASP A 98 -13.43 20.62 12.95
CA ASP A 98 -12.77 20.05 11.79
C ASP A 98 -11.74 18.98 12.17
N HIS A 99 -11.00 19.19 13.26
CA HIS A 99 -10.05 18.18 13.75
C HIS A 99 -10.72 16.87 14.19
N SER A 100 -11.88 16.95 14.86
CA SER A 100 -12.60 15.75 15.29
C SER A 100 -13.13 14.93 14.11
N ARG A 101 -13.58 15.58 13.05
CA ARG A 101 -14.01 14.92 11.80
C ARG A 101 -12.86 14.24 11.11
N LEU A 102 -11.67 14.87 11.06
CA LEU A 102 -10.49 14.35 10.43
C LEU A 102 -10.01 13.05 11.10
N HIS A 103 -9.95 13.04 12.44
CA HIS A 103 -9.62 11.83 13.19
C HIS A 103 -10.63 10.69 12.94
N ALA A 104 -11.93 11.03 12.80
CA ALA A 104 -12.94 10.05 12.45
C ALA A 104 -12.72 9.44 11.06
N TYR A 105 -12.40 10.26 10.05
CA TYR A 105 -12.08 9.76 8.70
C TYR A 105 -10.86 8.83 8.68
N ILE A 106 -9.80 9.18 9.40
CA ILE A 106 -8.60 8.34 9.53
C ILE A 106 -8.98 7.00 10.18
N GLY A 107 -9.68 7.03 11.30
CA GLY A 107 -10.11 5.82 12.00
C GLY A 107 -11.00 4.92 11.15
N VAL A 108 -12.00 5.49 10.47
CA VAL A 108 -12.90 4.75 9.58
C VAL A 108 -12.14 4.14 8.41
N SER A 109 -11.23 4.88 7.78
CA SER A 109 -10.41 4.37 6.65
C SER A 109 -9.55 3.18 7.06
N LEU A 110 -8.92 3.24 8.24
CA LEU A 110 -8.11 2.13 8.77
C LEU A 110 -8.96 0.89 9.04
N VAL A 111 -10.14 1.07 9.66
CA VAL A 111 -11.06 -0.04 9.93
C VAL A 111 -11.60 -0.64 8.63
N LEU A 112 -12.00 0.19 7.67
CA LEU A 112 -12.47 -0.29 6.36
C LEU A 112 -11.38 -1.04 5.60
N GLY A 113 -10.14 -0.57 5.60
CA GLY A 113 -9.02 -1.27 5.00
C GLY A 113 -8.77 -2.64 5.64
N PHE A 114 -8.81 -2.71 6.98
CA PHE A 114 -8.68 -3.95 7.72
C PHE A 114 -9.82 -4.94 7.40
N VAL A 115 -11.07 -4.47 7.43
CA VAL A 115 -12.25 -5.31 7.11
C VAL A 115 -12.18 -5.79 5.66
N PHE A 116 -11.78 -4.94 4.74
CA PHE A 116 -11.60 -5.31 3.33
C PHE A 116 -10.58 -6.45 3.18
N MET A 117 -9.42 -6.36 3.82
CA MET A 117 -8.41 -7.42 3.77
C MET A 117 -8.88 -8.72 4.44
N LEU A 118 -9.65 -8.63 5.54
CA LEU A 118 -10.30 -9.81 6.15
C LEU A 118 -11.28 -10.47 5.17
N LEU A 119 -12.08 -9.70 4.45
CA LEU A 119 -13.00 -10.23 3.44
C LEU A 119 -12.25 -10.94 2.31
N VAL A 120 -11.15 -10.38 1.83
CA VAL A 120 -10.29 -11.01 0.81
C VAL A 120 -9.76 -12.34 1.31
N ASP A 121 -9.30 -12.41 2.56
CA ASP A 121 -8.81 -13.65 3.17
C ASP A 121 -9.93 -14.71 3.29
N GLN A 122 -11.12 -14.31 3.75
CA GLN A 122 -12.28 -15.20 3.86
C GLN A 122 -12.76 -15.72 2.50
N ILE A 123 -12.86 -14.87 1.50
CA ILE A 123 -13.26 -15.25 0.14
C ILE A 123 -12.23 -16.19 -0.47
N GLY A 124 -10.95 -15.88 -0.32
CA GLY A 124 -9.86 -16.75 -0.78
C GLY A 124 -9.90 -18.14 -0.15
N SER A 125 -10.27 -18.21 1.13
CA SER A 125 -10.41 -19.49 1.84
C SER A 125 -11.65 -20.28 1.43
N SER A 126 -12.72 -19.62 0.97
CA SER A 126 -14.01 -20.24 0.66
C SER A 126 -14.08 -20.86 -0.75
N HIS A 127 -13.25 -20.42 -1.68
CA HIS A 127 -13.30 -20.83 -3.08
C HIS A 127 -12.56 -22.14 -3.42
N VAL A 128 -11.97 -22.82 -2.45
CA VAL A 128 -11.27 -24.06 -2.70
C VAL A 128 -12.18 -25.26 -2.38
N HIS A 129 -12.48 -26.04 -3.40
CA HIS A 129 -13.27 -27.27 -3.29
C HIS A 129 -12.69 -28.24 -2.26
N PRO A 130 -13.54 -28.90 -1.45
CA PRO A 130 -13.10 -29.99 -0.59
C PRO A 130 -12.63 -31.15 -1.45
N THR A 131 -11.35 -31.43 -1.40
CA THR A 131 -10.76 -32.70 -1.81
C THR A 131 -10.88 -33.69 -0.65
N ASP A 132 -11.00 -34.99 -0.95
CA ASP A 132 -11.27 -36.09 0.02
C ASP A 132 -10.21 -36.20 1.15
N ASP A 133 -9.14 -35.41 1.14
CA ASP A 133 -8.12 -35.42 2.15
C ASP A 133 -8.06 -34.06 2.90
N PRO A 134 -8.52 -33.98 4.17
CA PRO A 134 -8.67 -32.70 4.89
C PRO A 134 -7.34 -31.96 5.16
N GLU A 135 -6.22 -32.66 5.27
CA GLU A 135 -4.91 -32.05 5.50
C GLU A 135 -4.31 -31.47 4.20
N ALA A 136 -4.46 -32.19 3.08
CA ALA A 136 -4.03 -31.73 1.76
C ALA A 136 -4.86 -30.51 1.30
N ALA A 137 -6.16 -30.52 1.58
CA ALA A 137 -7.07 -29.43 1.29
C ALA A 137 -6.70 -28.15 2.07
N ARG A 138 -6.41 -28.27 3.39
CA ARG A 138 -5.98 -27.12 4.22
C ARG A 138 -4.65 -26.54 3.76
N SER A 139 -3.69 -27.38 3.40
CA SER A 139 -2.39 -26.91 2.90
C SER A 139 -2.50 -26.24 1.53
N GLY A 140 -3.31 -26.77 0.62
CA GLY A 140 -3.57 -26.17 -0.70
C GLY A 140 -4.27 -24.82 -0.61
N ASN A 141 -5.28 -24.73 0.25
CA ASN A 141 -6.04 -23.50 0.52
C ASN A 141 -5.16 -22.38 1.03
N SER A 142 -4.37 -22.63 2.07
CA SER A 142 -3.50 -21.64 2.69
C SER A 142 -2.54 -21.00 1.68
N LYS A 143 -2.04 -21.77 0.71
CA LYS A 143 -1.09 -21.29 -0.30
C LYS A 143 -1.70 -20.29 -1.28
N ILE A 144 -2.90 -20.57 -1.77
CA ILE A 144 -3.61 -19.74 -2.73
C ILE A 144 -4.12 -18.46 -2.03
N THR A 145 -4.71 -18.63 -0.85
CA THR A 145 -5.25 -17.51 -0.07
C THR A 145 -4.16 -16.50 0.31
N THR A 146 -3.02 -16.98 0.80
CA THR A 146 -1.87 -16.10 1.13
C THR A 146 -1.38 -15.34 -0.10
N THR A 147 -1.26 -16.01 -1.24
CA THR A 147 -0.86 -15.33 -2.49
C THR A 147 -1.91 -14.31 -2.93
N LEU A 148 -3.19 -14.67 -2.88
CA LEU A 148 -4.28 -13.77 -3.26
C LEU A 148 -4.31 -12.51 -2.37
N GLY A 149 -4.23 -12.69 -1.05
CA GLY A 149 -4.19 -11.58 -0.10
C GLY A 149 -3.03 -10.62 -0.37
N LEU A 150 -1.82 -11.17 -0.61
CA LEU A 150 -0.65 -10.35 -0.95
C LEU A 150 -0.76 -9.67 -2.32
N VAL A 151 -1.39 -10.31 -3.32
CA VAL A 151 -1.63 -9.70 -4.63
C VAL A 151 -2.60 -8.54 -4.52
N VAL A 152 -3.69 -8.67 -3.77
CA VAL A 152 -4.66 -7.60 -3.51
C VAL A 152 -4.00 -6.45 -2.75
N HIS A 153 -3.20 -6.76 -1.72
CA HIS A 153 -2.41 -5.76 -1.00
C HIS A 153 -1.44 -5.02 -1.94
N ALA A 154 -0.72 -5.75 -2.79
CA ALA A 154 0.17 -5.15 -3.77
C ALA A 154 -0.57 -4.30 -4.83
N ALA A 155 -1.80 -4.66 -5.18
CA ALA A 155 -2.63 -3.84 -6.04
C ALA A 155 -3.00 -2.51 -5.36
N ALA A 156 -3.33 -2.52 -4.07
CA ALA A 156 -3.57 -1.30 -3.28
C ALA A 156 -2.32 -0.40 -3.22
N ASP A 157 -1.12 -0.97 -3.04
CA ASP A 157 0.15 -0.23 -3.13
C ASP A 157 0.30 0.48 -4.48
N GLY A 158 -0.07 -0.22 -5.56
CA GLY A 158 -0.06 0.34 -6.90
C GLY A 158 -1.03 1.51 -7.08
N VAL A 159 -2.23 1.41 -6.50
CA VAL A 159 -3.20 2.51 -6.48
C VAL A 159 -2.62 3.72 -5.76
N ALA A 160 -2.02 3.54 -4.59
CA ALA A 160 -1.39 4.61 -3.83
C ALA A 160 -0.26 5.30 -4.60
N LEU A 161 0.63 4.52 -5.25
CA LEU A 161 1.71 5.07 -6.07
C LEU A 161 1.18 5.81 -7.31
N GLY A 162 0.16 5.27 -7.98
CA GLY A 162 -0.47 5.89 -9.14
C GLY A 162 -1.17 7.20 -8.78
N ALA A 163 -1.84 7.25 -7.63
CA ALA A 163 -2.45 8.46 -7.11
C ALA A 163 -1.40 9.52 -6.74
N ALA A 164 -0.34 9.14 -6.04
CA ALA A 164 0.78 10.03 -5.73
C ALA A 164 1.46 10.58 -6.99
N ALA A 165 1.56 9.76 -8.05
CA ALA A 165 2.15 10.19 -9.33
C ALA A 165 1.24 11.12 -10.15
N SER A 166 -0.06 11.16 -9.88
CA SER A 166 -1.00 12.10 -10.50
C SER A 166 -0.91 13.50 -9.88
N THR A 167 -0.36 13.62 -8.68
CA THR A 167 -0.02 14.91 -8.07
C THR A 167 1.33 15.40 -8.60
N SER A 168 1.47 16.69 -8.89
CA SER A 168 2.70 17.27 -9.46
C SER A 168 3.89 17.31 -8.47
N GLN A 169 3.76 16.67 -7.30
CA GLN A 169 4.76 16.70 -6.24
C GLN A 169 5.68 15.48 -6.30
N THR A 170 6.84 15.63 -6.92
CA THR A 170 7.86 14.57 -7.04
C THR A 170 8.32 14.02 -5.67
N SER A 171 8.37 14.85 -4.63
CA SER A 171 8.73 14.43 -3.28
C SER A 171 7.76 13.40 -2.71
N VAL A 172 6.46 13.62 -2.85
CA VAL A 172 5.41 12.68 -2.40
C VAL A 172 5.52 11.36 -3.15
N GLN A 173 5.72 11.40 -4.48
CA GLN A 173 5.92 10.19 -5.29
C GLN A 173 7.09 9.34 -4.78
N LEU A 174 8.22 9.99 -4.46
CA LEU A 174 9.42 9.29 -3.98
C LEU A 174 9.23 8.72 -2.57
N ILE A 175 8.60 9.46 -1.66
CA ILE A 175 8.32 8.98 -0.30
C ILE A 175 7.41 7.75 -0.35
N VAL A 176 6.31 7.83 -1.10
CA VAL A 176 5.37 6.71 -1.27
C VAL A 176 6.08 5.51 -1.93
N PHE A 177 6.89 5.72 -2.97
CA PHE A 177 7.66 4.67 -3.61
C PHE A 177 8.63 3.98 -2.64
N VAL A 178 9.40 4.74 -1.86
CA VAL A 178 10.35 4.18 -0.88
C VAL A 178 9.61 3.43 0.22
N ALA A 179 8.50 3.97 0.73
CA ALA A 179 7.66 3.30 1.72
C ALA A 179 7.15 1.95 1.21
N ILE A 180 6.62 1.91 -0.03
CA ILE A 180 6.18 0.67 -0.67
C ILE A 180 7.34 -0.31 -0.82
N MET A 181 8.51 0.13 -1.30
CA MET A 181 9.65 -0.75 -1.51
C MET A 181 10.18 -1.37 -0.24
N LEU A 182 10.21 -0.61 0.87
CA LEU A 182 10.67 -1.09 2.17
C LEU A 182 9.86 -2.27 2.70
N HIS A 183 8.55 -2.32 2.45
CA HIS A 183 7.72 -3.44 2.89
C HIS A 183 7.49 -4.49 1.80
N LYS A 184 7.49 -4.12 0.52
CA LYS A 184 7.23 -5.03 -0.59
C LYS A 184 8.37 -6.04 -0.82
N ALA A 185 9.61 -5.62 -0.65
CA ALA A 185 10.75 -6.53 -0.78
C ALA A 185 10.76 -7.63 0.29
N PRO A 186 10.59 -7.34 1.60
CA PRO A 186 10.38 -8.36 2.63
C PRO A 186 9.14 -9.22 2.41
N ALA A 187 8.04 -8.64 1.90
CA ALA A 187 6.82 -9.39 1.59
C ALA A 187 7.05 -10.42 0.46
N ALA A 188 7.78 -10.05 -0.59
CA ALA A 188 8.18 -10.95 -1.67
C ALA A 188 9.06 -12.10 -1.16
N PHE A 189 10.04 -11.79 -0.33
CA PHE A 189 10.89 -12.79 0.33
C PHE A 189 10.06 -13.73 1.20
N GLY A 190 9.17 -13.18 2.04
CA GLY A 190 8.30 -13.94 2.93
C GLY A 190 7.33 -14.85 2.16
N LEU A 191 6.71 -14.37 1.08
CA LEU A 191 5.85 -15.16 0.21
C LEU A 191 6.59 -16.37 -0.34
N VAL A 192 7.76 -16.17 -0.92
CA VAL A 192 8.55 -17.26 -1.52
C VAL A 192 9.00 -18.25 -0.46
N SER A 193 9.48 -17.77 0.70
CA SER A 193 9.87 -18.62 1.83
C SER A 193 8.70 -19.47 2.33
N PHE A 194 7.52 -18.88 2.46
CA PHE A 194 6.29 -19.58 2.85
C PHE A 194 5.92 -20.66 1.84
N LEU A 195 5.93 -20.34 0.54
CA LEU A 195 5.59 -21.31 -0.52
C LEU A 195 6.61 -22.45 -0.63
N MET A 196 7.88 -22.17 -0.35
CA MET A 196 8.93 -23.21 -0.25
C MET A 196 8.66 -24.18 0.90
N HIS A 197 8.37 -23.64 2.10
CA HIS A 197 8.01 -24.47 3.26
C HIS A 197 6.75 -25.30 3.04
N ALA A 198 5.80 -24.73 2.29
CA ALA A 198 4.59 -25.43 1.90
C ALA A 198 4.79 -26.50 0.81
N GLY A 199 6.04 -26.74 0.36
CA GLY A 199 6.40 -27.81 -0.56
C GLY A 199 5.97 -27.56 -2.02
N LEU A 200 5.79 -26.31 -2.45
CA LEU A 200 5.51 -26.00 -3.85
C LEU A 200 6.75 -26.18 -4.73
N GLU A 201 6.52 -26.61 -5.96
CA GLU A 201 7.55 -26.65 -6.98
C GLU A 201 8.11 -25.26 -7.31
N ARG A 202 9.42 -25.14 -7.52
CA ARG A 202 10.11 -23.87 -7.82
C ARG A 202 9.47 -23.10 -8.98
N ASN A 203 8.99 -23.78 -10.01
CA ASN A 203 8.35 -23.14 -11.17
C ASN A 203 6.99 -22.52 -10.80
N ARG A 204 6.22 -23.14 -9.91
CA ARG A 204 4.96 -22.59 -9.40
C ARG A 204 5.23 -21.39 -8.50
N ILE A 205 6.22 -21.49 -7.62
CA ILE A 205 6.63 -20.36 -6.75
C ILE A 205 7.00 -19.12 -7.59
N ARG A 206 7.78 -19.30 -8.67
CA ARG A 206 8.12 -18.20 -9.57
C ARG A 206 6.89 -17.54 -10.22
N LYS A 207 5.87 -18.33 -10.57
CA LYS A 207 4.61 -17.79 -11.12
C LYS A 207 3.86 -16.96 -10.08
N HIS A 208 3.72 -17.45 -8.84
CA HIS A 208 3.11 -16.71 -7.75
C HIS A 208 3.87 -15.40 -7.46
N LEU A 209 5.20 -15.46 -7.41
CA LEU A 209 6.05 -14.28 -7.24
C LEU A 209 5.88 -13.27 -8.38
N LEU A 210 5.81 -13.74 -9.63
CA LEU A 210 5.61 -12.87 -10.79
C LEU A 210 4.27 -12.14 -10.73
N VAL A 211 3.19 -12.85 -10.40
CA VAL A 211 1.85 -12.25 -10.25
C VAL A 211 1.85 -11.20 -9.14
N PHE A 212 2.45 -11.51 -7.98
CA PHE A 212 2.60 -10.57 -6.89
C PHE A 212 3.44 -9.33 -7.29
N ALA A 213 4.57 -9.55 -7.98
CA ALA A 213 5.46 -8.46 -8.39
C ALA A 213 4.81 -7.54 -9.44
N LEU A 214 3.98 -8.10 -10.35
CA LEU A 214 3.28 -7.34 -11.39
C LEU A 214 2.08 -6.55 -10.87
N ALA A 215 1.43 -6.97 -9.80
CA ALA A 215 0.18 -6.38 -9.32
C ALA A 215 0.29 -4.86 -9.08
N ALA A 216 1.31 -4.41 -8.38
CA ALA A 216 1.48 -2.99 -8.09
C ALA A 216 1.89 -2.15 -9.31
N PRO A 217 2.86 -2.53 -10.15
CA PRO A 217 3.17 -1.82 -11.39
C PRO A 217 1.97 -1.65 -12.32
N VAL A 218 1.20 -2.72 -12.51
CA VAL A 218 -0.01 -2.67 -13.36
C VAL A 218 -1.03 -1.71 -12.79
N MET A 219 -1.34 -1.82 -11.48
CA MET A 219 -2.32 -0.96 -10.84
C MET A 219 -1.85 0.50 -10.76
N SER A 220 -0.57 0.77 -10.57
CA SER A 220 -0.05 2.14 -10.57
C SER A 220 -0.21 2.83 -11.93
N MET A 221 0.02 2.10 -13.02
CA MET A 221 -0.20 2.61 -14.37
C MET A 221 -1.70 2.84 -14.66
N VAL A 222 -2.56 1.89 -14.28
CA VAL A 222 -4.02 2.02 -14.44
C VAL A 222 -4.55 3.23 -13.67
N THR A 223 -4.14 3.38 -12.42
CA THR A 223 -4.58 4.50 -11.56
C THR A 223 -4.08 5.84 -12.10
N TYR A 224 -2.81 5.93 -12.47
CA TYR A 224 -2.25 7.14 -13.06
C TYR A 224 -2.99 7.57 -14.33
N LEU A 225 -3.21 6.63 -15.26
CA LEU A 225 -3.94 6.91 -16.50
C LEU A 225 -5.42 7.25 -16.26
N GLY A 226 -6.02 6.73 -15.21
CA GLY A 226 -7.40 7.04 -14.81
C GLY A 226 -7.55 8.44 -14.22
N LEU A 227 -6.57 8.88 -13.43
CA LEU A 227 -6.59 10.18 -12.74
C LEU A 227 -5.98 11.31 -13.59
N SER A 228 -5.11 11.00 -14.54
CA SER A 228 -4.45 12.01 -15.42
C SER A 228 -5.34 12.52 -16.58
N LYS A 229 -6.60 12.12 -16.59
CA LYS A 229 -7.62 12.66 -17.53
C LYS A 229 -8.38 13.80 -16.89
#